data_dddaaaaed941b79c189eec3d6f9fe786
#
_entry.id   dddaaaaed941b79c189eec3d6f9fe786
#
_cell.length_a   1.000
_cell.length_b   1.000
_cell.length_c   1.000
_cell.angle_alpha   90.00
_cell.angle_beta   90.00
_cell.angle_gamma   90.00
#
_symmetry.space_group_name_H-M   'P 1'
#
loop_
_entity.id
_entity.type
_entity.pdbx_description
1 polymer ?
#
loop_
_entity_poly.entity_id
_entity_poly.type
_entity_poly.pdbx_seq_one_letter_code
_entity_poly.pdbx_strand_id
1 'polypeptide(L)'
;MKKSIILLVATTIITANIYLKYHNLSVPKPITTEQTQLGDSKSQQKQIDRANELKKLQNPTIIQNEFKKSGKIVSLEGSYKYLLKISNKDKFFDKFTLREITLDFEYNYVIGINSLEYIKVTNIENGVAYINIPKNRIQLIYIEQNMQNSKIINENNMFMFDQFSPSDTQILSAQAQQNVVNAIGKNNKLFNDAMVNLQEDIEGLVISLGYEKAVFNVI
;
A
#
# COMPACT_ATOMS: atom_id res chain seq x y z
N MET A 1 -12.52 -16.83 0.47
CA MET A 1 -13.90 -16.41 0.72
C MET A 1 -14.17 -15.82 2.12
N LYS A 2 -13.59 -16.31 3.24
CA LYS A 2 -13.89 -15.76 4.59
C LYS A 2 -13.31 -14.34 4.87
N LYS A 3 -12.20 -13.94 4.23
CA LYS A 3 -11.58 -12.61 4.45
C LYS A 3 -12.33 -11.46 3.79
N SER A 4 -12.98 -11.69 2.65
CA SER A 4 -13.77 -10.67 1.94
C SER A 4 -15.08 -10.31 2.66
N ILE A 5 -15.65 -11.25 3.44
CA ILE A 5 -16.88 -11.02 4.19
C ILE A 5 -16.61 -10.13 5.41
N ILE A 6 -15.45 -10.27 6.06
CA ILE A 6 -15.08 -9.45 7.23
C ILE A 6 -14.83 -7.99 6.81
N LEU A 7 -14.24 -7.76 5.64
CA LEU A 7 -14.02 -6.40 5.13
C LEU A 7 -15.34 -5.71 4.78
N LEU A 8 -16.29 -6.44 4.18
CA LEU A 8 -17.61 -5.91 3.82
C LEU A 8 -18.44 -5.53 5.05
N VAL A 9 -18.37 -6.30 6.13
CA VAL A 9 -19.08 -6.00 7.39
C VAL A 9 -18.47 -4.78 8.09
N ALA A 10 -17.15 -4.62 8.05
CA ALA A 10 -16.49 -3.45 8.65
C ALA A 10 -16.86 -2.15 7.93
N THR A 11 -16.92 -2.16 6.60
CA THR A 11 -17.31 -0.97 5.81
C THR A 11 -18.78 -0.58 6.02
N THR A 12 -19.69 -1.56 6.16
CA THR A 12 -21.10 -1.27 6.42
C THR A 12 -21.36 -0.69 7.82
N ILE A 13 -20.60 -1.10 8.84
CA ILE A 13 -20.72 -0.54 10.19
C ILE A 13 -20.20 0.91 10.24
N ILE A 14 -19.12 1.21 9.53
CA ILE A 14 -18.54 2.56 9.48
C ILE A 14 -19.49 3.52 8.74
N THR A 15 -20.07 3.12 7.61
CA THR A 15 -21.02 3.96 6.86
C THR A 15 -22.33 4.19 7.62
N ALA A 16 -22.83 3.20 8.34
CA ALA A 16 -24.03 3.35 9.17
C ALA A 16 -23.82 4.32 10.34
N ASN A 17 -22.64 4.30 11.00
CA ASN A 17 -22.32 5.24 12.08
C ASN A 17 -22.15 6.68 11.57
N ILE A 18 -21.59 6.88 10.39
CA ILE A 18 -21.47 8.20 9.76
C ILE A 18 -22.86 8.73 9.39
N TYR A 19 -23.73 7.90 8.79
CA TYR A 19 -25.08 8.30 8.39
C TYR A 19 -25.94 8.69 9.58
N LEU A 20 -25.89 7.96 10.71
CA LEU A 20 -26.59 8.28 11.95
C LEU A 20 -26.10 9.58 12.60
N LYS A 21 -24.79 9.90 12.44
CA LYS A 21 -24.19 11.12 13.00
C LYS A 21 -24.60 12.39 12.21
N TYR A 22 -24.82 12.26 10.90
CA TYR A 22 -25.26 13.38 10.05
C TYR A 22 -26.76 13.61 10.04
N HIS A 23 -27.60 12.59 10.29
CA HIS A 23 -29.06 12.75 10.27
C HIS A 23 -29.67 13.28 11.59
N ASN A 24 -28.88 13.36 12.67
CA ASN A 24 -29.33 13.94 13.96
C ASN A 24 -29.11 15.45 14.08
N LEU A 25 -28.77 16.14 12.99
CA LEU A 25 -28.79 17.60 12.93
C LEU A 25 -30.18 18.06 12.54
N SER A 26 -31.12 18.01 13.49
CA SER A 26 -32.48 18.52 13.33
C SER A 26 -32.51 20.05 13.26
N VAL A 27 -33.30 20.53 12.29
CA VAL A 27 -33.68 21.93 12.06
C VAL A 27 -34.18 22.61 13.36
N PRO A 28 -33.71 23.81 13.69
CA PRO A 28 -34.17 24.53 14.90
C PRO A 28 -35.60 24.97 14.77
N LYS A 29 -36.44 24.62 15.77
CA LYS A 29 -37.79 25.17 15.97
C LYS A 29 -37.70 26.61 16.49
N PRO A 30 -38.66 27.51 16.16
CA PRO A 30 -38.65 28.89 16.63
C PRO A 30 -38.85 28.96 18.15
N ILE A 31 -38.01 29.73 18.81
CA ILE A 31 -37.93 29.88 20.26
C ILE A 31 -38.97 30.91 20.71
N THR A 32 -39.88 30.50 21.58
CA THR A 32 -40.73 31.37 22.37
C THR A 32 -39.91 31.95 23.52
N THR A 33 -39.93 33.26 23.65
CA THR A 33 -39.15 34.03 24.62
C THR A 33 -39.70 33.83 26.02
N GLU A 34 -39.01 33.02 26.85
CA GLU A 34 -39.02 33.10 28.32
C GLU A 34 -38.12 31.99 28.86
N GLN A 35 -36.85 32.29 29.06
CA GLN A 35 -35.95 31.71 30.07
C GLN A 35 -34.50 32.17 29.79
N THR A 36 -34.29 33.44 30.04
CA THR A 36 -32.95 34.05 30.04
C THR A 36 -32.35 33.84 31.41
N GLN A 37 -31.47 32.87 31.59
CA GLN A 37 -30.28 32.86 32.47
C GLN A 37 -29.63 31.53 32.71
N LEU A 38 -30.20 30.37 32.25
CA LEU A 38 -29.53 29.06 32.41
C LEU A 38 -29.02 28.49 31.08
N GLY A 39 -29.28 29.18 29.94
CA GLY A 39 -28.88 28.75 28.61
C GLY A 39 -27.43 29.10 28.21
N ASP A 40 -26.88 30.16 28.79
CA ASP A 40 -25.60 30.72 28.37
C ASP A 40 -24.39 29.86 28.78
N SER A 41 -24.42 29.21 29.92
CA SER A 41 -23.29 28.40 30.39
C SER A 41 -23.15 27.11 29.55
N LYS A 42 -24.24 26.46 29.11
CA LYS A 42 -24.16 25.24 28.29
C LYS A 42 -23.79 25.54 26.83
N SER A 43 -24.22 26.67 26.28
CA SER A 43 -23.80 27.09 24.94
C SER A 43 -22.36 27.58 24.91
N GLN A 44 -21.88 28.25 25.94
CA GLN A 44 -20.48 28.65 26.10
C GLN A 44 -19.59 27.43 26.31
N GLN A 45 -19.98 26.46 27.15
CA GLN A 45 -19.22 25.23 27.34
C GLN A 45 -19.11 24.44 26.02
N LYS A 46 -20.18 24.33 25.26
CA LYS A 46 -20.17 23.64 23.94
C LYS A 46 -19.29 24.36 22.92
N GLN A 47 -19.20 25.68 22.96
CA GLN A 47 -18.29 26.47 22.12
C GLN A 47 -16.84 26.29 22.54
N ILE A 48 -16.55 26.25 23.86
CA ILE A 48 -15.21 26.00 24.40
C ILE A 48 -14.75 24.58 24.03
N ASP A 49 -15.61 23.59 24.18
CA ASP A 49 -15.30 22.20 23.84
C ASP A 49 -15.00 22.05 22.34
N ARG A 50 -15.80 22.71 21.49
CA ARG A 50 -15.57 22.73 20.03
C ARG A 50 -14.29 23.47 19.63
N ALA A 51 -13.97 24.57 20.32
CA ALA A 51 -12.73 25.31 20.11
C ALA A 51 -11.50 24.50 20.56
N ASN A 52 -11.64 23.72 21.64
CA ASN A 52 -10.60 22.81 22.12
C ASN A 52 -10.40 21.60 21.20
N GLU A 53 -11.48 21.03 20.64
CA GLU A 53 -11.42 20.01 19.60
C GLU A 53 -10.71 20.54 18.33
N LEU A 54 -11.07 21.73 17.87
CA LEU A 54 -10.42 22.36 16.71
C LEU A 54 -8.95 22.65 16.96
N LYS A 55 -8.57 23.12 18.18
CA LYS A 55 -7.16 23.30 18.55
C LYS A 55 -6.42 21.97 18.59
N LYS A 56 -7.06 20.90 19.05
CA LYS A 56 -6.49 19.56 19.05
C LYS A 56 -6.23 19.07 17.63
N LEU A 57 -7.15 19.32 16.70
CA LEU A 57 -7.00 18.98 15.29
C LEU A 57 -5.97 19.85 14.54
N GLN A 58 -5.46 20.95 15.12
CA GLN A 58 -4.38 21.75 14.55
C GLN A 58 -2.97 21.24 14.91
N ASN A 59 -2.89 20.15 15.67
CA ASN A 59 -1.60 19.62 16.12
C ASN A 59 -1.08 18.51 15.21
N PRO A 60 -0.04 18.74 14.39
CA PRO A 60 0.54 17.75 13.50
C PRO A 60 1.08 16.51 14.21
N THR A 61 1.37 16.62 15.52
CA THR A 61 1.89 15.53 16.34
C THR A 61 0.89 14.37 16.46
N ILE A 62 -0.42 14.63 16.34
CA ILE A 62 -1.43 13.58 16.41
C ILE A 62 -1.27 12.62 15.23
N ILE A 63 -1.26 13.14 14.01
CA ILE A 63 -1.07 12.33 12.78
C ILE A 63 0.32 11.68 12.81
N GLN A 64 1.36 12.42 13.19
CA GLN A 64 2.71 11.89 13.23
C GLN A 64 2.87 10.73 14.23
N ASN A 65 2.15 10.77 15.35
CA ASN A 65 2.14 9.67 16.31
C ASN A 65 1.40 8.43 15.78
N GLU A 66 0.32 8.61 15.04
CA GLU A 66 -0.34 7.48 14.37
C GLU A 66 0.56 6.88 13.27
N PHE A 67 1.28 7.69 12.52
CA PHE A 67 2.29 7.20 11.57
C PHE A 67 3.38 6.38 12.24
N LYS A 68 3.83 6.76 13.46
CA LYS A 68 4.81 5.97 14.22
C LYS A 68 4.26 4.64 14.72
N LYS A 69 2.97 4.57 15.03
CA LYS A 69 2.31 3.33 15.46
C LYS A 69 2.01 2.40 14.26
N SER A 70 1.78 2.98 13.10
CA SER A 70 1.54 2.25 11.86
C SER A 70 2.87 1.69 11.36
N GLY A 71 2.94 0.41 11.19
CA GLY A 71 4.13 -0.26 10.67
C GLY A 71 4.31 -0.07 9.17
N LYS A 72 4.68 -1.15 8.51
CA LYS A 72 4.79 -1.26 7.06
C LYS A 72 3.42 -1.06 6.38
N ILE A 73 3.36 -0.24 5.33
CA ILE A 73 2.21 -0.14 4.43
C ILE A 73 2.58 -0.78 3.09
N VAL A 74 1.72 -1.69 2.67
CA VAL A 74 1.73 -2.29 1.33
C VAL A 74 0.87 -1.41 0.45
N SER A 75 1.49 -0.79 -0.55
CA SER A 75 0.78 0.14 -1.43
C SER A 75 0.40 -0.49 -2.77
N LEU A 76 1.16 -1.50 -3.21
CA LEU A 76 0.89 -2.22 -4.45
C LEU A 76 1.33 -3.68 -4.33
N GLU A 77 0.44 -4.59 -4.67
CA GLU A 77 0.73 -6.02 -4.83
C GLU A 77 0.49 -6.43 -6.28
N GLY A 78 1.30 -7.35 -6.77
CA GLY A 78 1.14 -7.85 -8.13
C GLY A 78 1.91 -9.13 -8.38
N SER A 79 1.77 -9.64 -9.60
CA SER A 79 2.56 -10.74 -10.10
C SER A 79 3.34 -10.34 -11.37
N TYR A 80 4.50 -10.92 -11.54
CA TYR A 80 5.38 -10.71 -12.68
C TYR A 80 5.75 -12.05 -13.30
N LYS A 81 5.41 -12.24 -14.57
CA LYS A 81 5.80 -13.44 -15.32
C LYS A 81 7.12 -13.21 -16.05
N TYR A 82 8.03 -14.15 -15.89
CA TYR A 82 9.35 -14.10 -16.48
C TYR A 82 9.68 -15.41 -17.20
N LEU A 83 9.86 -15.29 -18.50
CA LEU A 83 10.26 -16.41 -19.35
C LEU A 83 11.78 -16.44 -19.46
N LEU A 84 12.40 -17.48 -18.92
CA LEU A 84 13.84 -17.72 -19.03
C LEU A 84 14.08 -18.82 -20.06
N LYS A 85 14.76 -18.46 -21.14
CA LYS A 85 15.20 -19.41 -22.16
C LYS A 85 16.73 -19.54 -22.11
N ILE A 86 17.21 -20.74 -21.93
CA ILE A 86 18.63 -21.05 -21.87
C ILE A 86 18.96 -22.12 -22.92
N SER A 87 20.01 -21.89 -23.65
CA SER A 87 20.55 -22.82 -24.64
C SER A 87 22.06 -22.82 -24.57
N ASN A 88 22.68 -23.99 -24.68
CA ASN A 88 24.12 -24.13 -24.76
C ASN A 88 24.68 -24.16 -26.18
N LYS A 89 23.86 -23.73 -27.17
CA LYS A 89 24.22 -23.74 -28.61
C LYS A 89 25.52 -22.99 -28.94
N ASP A 90 25.93 -22.05 -28.10
CA ASP A 90 27.04 -21.13 -28.39
C ASP A 90 28.38 -21.62 -27.90
N LYS A 91 28.45 -22.78 -27.22
CA LYS A 91 29.73 -23.35 -26.74
C LYS A 91 30.28 -24.36 -27.71
N PHE A 92 31.53 -24.13 -28.17
CA PHE A 92 32.17 -24.91 -29.22
C PHE A 92 32.29 -26.41 -28.93
N PHE A 93 32.42 -26.82 -27.65
CA PHE A 93 32.49 -28.20 -27.21
C PHE A 93 31.14 -28.86 -26.96
N ASP A 94 30.06 -28.12 -26.92
CA ASP A 94 28.71 -28.61 -26.61
C ASP A 94 27.89 -28.98 -27.85
N LYS A 95 28.54 -29.09 -29.02
CA LYS A 95 27.86 -29.47 -30.28
C LYS A 95 27.15 -30.83 -30.23
N PHE A 96 27.56 -31.68 -29.31
CA PHE A 96 27.00 -33.03 -29.15
C PHE A 96 26.00 -33.15 -28.01
N THR A 97 25.87 -32.11 -27.18
CA THR A 97 24.95 -32.05 -26.03
C THR A 97 24.12 -30.80 -26.09
N LEU A 98 23.21 -30.76 -27.09
CA LEU A 98 22.30 -29.63 -27.18
C LEU A 98 21.30 -29.68 -26.00
N ARG A 99 21.42 -28.72 -25.12
CA ARG A 99 20.47 -28.50 -24.02
C ARG A 99 19.73 -27.20 -24.24
N GLU A 100 18.44 -27.27 -24.24
CA GLU A 100 17.58 -26.10 -24.26
C GLU A 100 16.50 -26.25 -23.21
N ILE A 101 16.39 -25.30 -22.32
CA ILE A 101 15.32 -25.26 -21.33
C ILE A 101 14.60 -23.92 -21.39
N THR A 102 13.29 -23.99 -21.34
CA THR A 102 12.44 -22.81 -21.21
C THR A 102 11.64 -22.93 -19.92
N LEU A 103 11.86 -21.98 -19.01
CA LEU A 103 11.24 -21.89 -17.70
C LEU A 103 10.29 -20.70 -17.69
N ASP A 104 9.05 -20.93 -17.27
CA ASP A 104 8.06 -19.89 -17.02
C ASP A 104 7.97 -19.68 -15.50
N PHE A 105 8.52 -18.59 -15.03
CA PHE A 105 8.47 -18.21 -13.64
C PHE A 105 7.42 -17.14 -13.39
N GLU A 106 6.66 -17.32 -12.34
CA GLU A 106 5.78 -16.28 -11.81
C GLU A 106 6.28 -15.85 -10.43
N TYR A 107 6.43 -14.54 -10.24
CA TYR A 107 6.86 -13.94 -8.97
C TYR A 107 5.77 -13.02 -8.45
N ASN A 108 5.37 -13.22 -7.20
CA ASN A 108 4.56 -12.26 -6.48
C ASN A 108 5.46 -11.18 -5.91
N TYR A 109 5.07 -9.91 -6.03
CA TYR A 109 5.83 -8.80 -5.50
C TYR A 109 4.95 -7.84 -4.70
N VAL A 110 5.59 -7.12 -3.81
CA VAL A 110 4.98 -6.09 -2.96
C VAL A 110 5.85 -4.84 -2.99
N ILE A 111 5.23 -3.72 -3.36
CA ILE A 111 5.84 -2.38 -3.32
C ILE A 111 5.13 -1.56 -2.24
N GLY A 112 5.89 -0.77 -1.50
CA GLY A 112 5.33 0.08 -0.44
C GLY A 112 6.40 0.79 0.36
N ILE A 113 6.05 1.17 1.58
CA ILE A 113 6.95 1.82 2.53
C ILE A 113 7.10 0.96 3.78
N ASN A 114 8.34 0.77 4.25
CA ASN A 114 8.62 -0.07 5.42
C ASN A 114 8.21 0.58 6.75
N SER A 115 8.12 1.90 6.80
CA SER A 115 7.68 2.63 7.99
C SER A 115 7.11 3.98 7.60
N LEU A 116 5.94 4.32 8.14
CA LEU A 116 5.35 5.64 7.98
C LEU A 116 6.09 6.75 8.75
N GLU A 117 7.05 6.43 9.60
CA GLU A 117 7.89 7.42 10.29
C GLU A 117 8.65 8.34 9.33
N TYR A 118 8.92 7.86 8.11
CA TYR A 118 9.58 8.65 7.08
C TYR A 118 8.68 9.73 6.48
N ILE A 119 7.37 9.59 6.63
CA ILE A 119 6.37 10.55 6.16
C ILE A 119 6.24 11.64 7.23
N LYS A 120 6.29 12.89 6.80
CA LYS A 120 6.28 14.04 7.72
C LYS A 120 5.06 14.90 7.50
N VAL A 121 4.33 15.14 8.57
CA VAL A 121 3.28 16.17 8.61
C VAL A 121 3.96 17.51 8.83
N THR A 122 3.90 18.38 7.84
CA THR A 122 4.61 19.69 7.86
C THR A 122 3.76 20.80 8.45
N ASN A 123 2.46 20.76 8.16
CA ASN A 123 1.51 21.77 8.62
C ASN A 123 0.10 21.19 8.71
N ILE A 124 -0.75 21.83 9.49
CA ILE A 124 -2.20 21.63 9.47
C ILE A 124 -2.85 23.01 9.45
N GLU A 125 -3.69 23.24 8.45
CA GLU A 125 -4.38 24.50 8.27
C GLU A 125 -5.83 24.24 7.86
N ASN A 126 -6.78 24.82 8.60
CA ASN A 126 -8.23 24.68 8.34
C ASN A 126 -8.71 23.23 8.16
N GLY A 127 -8.21 22.30 8.96
CA GLY A 127 -8.56 20.88 8.84
C GLY A 127 -7.82 20.11 7.73
N VAL A 128 -6.97 20.79 6.96
CA VAL A 128 -6.15 20.20 5.90
C VAL A 128 -4.77 19.87 6.43
N ALA A 129 -4.35 18.62 6.30
CA ALA A 129 -3.01 18.16 6.66
C ALA A 129 -2.06 18.23 5.45
N TYR A 130 -0.94 18.91 5.59
CA TYR A 130 0.12 18.97 4.57
C TYR A 130 1.20 17.95 4.90
N ILE A 131 1.43 17.02 3.97
CA ILE A 131 2.22 15.81 4.23
C ILE A 131 3.31 15.65 3.17
N ASN A 132 4.55 15.50 3.62
CA ASN A 132 5.69 15.20 2.75
C ASN A 132 5.93 13.69 2.69
N ILE A 133 5.96 13.13 1.49
CA ILE A 133 6.27 11.73 1.23
C ILE A 133 7.61 11.64 0.51
N PRO A 134 8.64 11.01 1.09
CA PRO A 134 9.92 10.83 0.42
C PRO A 134 9.83 9.72 -0.63
N LYS A 135 9.92 10.10 -1.92
CA LYS A 135 9.80 9.17 -3.05
C LYS A 135 10.78 8.00 -2.97
N ASN A 136 11.99 8.23 -2.48
CA ASN A 136 13.06 7.24 -2.35
C ASN A 136 12.79 6.18 -1.26
N ARG A 137 11.73 6.31 -0.47
CA ARG A 137 11.32 5.34 0.56
C ARG A 137 10.26 4.36 0.06
N ILE A 138 9.67 4.61 -1.10
CA ILE A 138 8.83 3.62 -1.77
C ILE A 138 9.76 2.65 -2.49
N GLN A 139 9.66 1.39 -2.13
CA GLN A 139 10.59 0.36 -2.62
C GLN A 139 9.89 -0.99 -2.77
N LEU A 140 10.54 -1.88 -3.51
CA LEU A 140 10.18 -3.28 -3.53
C LEU A 140 10.49 -3.87 -2.15
N ILE A 141 9.43 -4.22 -1.41
CA ILE A 141 9.55 -4.73 -0.04
C ILE A 141 9.77 -6.24 -0.02
N TYR A 142 9.13 -6.91 -0.98
CA TYR A 142 9.06 -8.36 -1.00
C TYR A 142 8.93 -8.87 -2.43
N ILE A 143 9.57 -9.98 -2.70
CA ILE A 143 9.41 -10.76 -3.93
C ILE A 143 9.54 -12.24 -3.61
N GLU A 144 8.63 -13.04 -4.08
CA GLU A 144 8.62 -14.49 -3.88
C GLU A 144 8.18 -15.19 -5.16
N GLN A 145 8.85 -16.29 -5.47
CA GLN A 145 8.44 -17.14 -6.57
C GLN A 145 7.15 -17.87 -6.24
N ASN A 146 6.17 -17.77 -7.12
CA ASN A 146 4.96 -18.56 -7.07
C ASN A 146 5.22 -19.96 -7.65
N MET A 147 5.55 -20.90 -6.78
CA MET A 147 5.91 -22.26 -7.17
C MET A 147 4.76 -23.01 -7.85
N GLN A 148 3.51 -22.65 -7.57
CA GLN A 148 2.33 -23.30 -8.18
C GLN A 148 2.16 -22.92 -9.65
N ASN A 149 2.54 -21.70 -10.00
CA ASN A 149 2.40 -21.16 -11.35
C ASN A 149 3.70 -21.21 -12.15
N SER A 150 4.82 -21.53 -11.49
CA SER A 150 6.12 -21.69 -12.16
C SER A 150 6.25 -23.09 -12.73
N LYS A 151 6.68 -23.21 -13.98
CA LYS A 151 6.77 -24.51 -14.67
C LYS A 151 7.88 -24.53 -15.72
N ILE A 152 8.34 -25.73 -16.01
CA ILE A 152 9.16 -26.01 -17.18
C ILE A 152 8.21 -26.12 -18.39
N ILE A 153 8.35 -25.23 -19.39
CA ILE A 153 7.53 -25.27 -20.62
C ILE A 153 8.14 -26.24 -21.62
N ASN A 154 9.47 -26.19 -21.77
CA ASN A 154 10.18 -27.01 -22.74
C ASN A 154 11.54 -27.39 -22.18
N GLU A 155 11.88 -28.67 -22.29
CA GLU A 155 13.21 -29.20 -22.00
C GLU A 155 13.59 -30.08 -23.17
N ASN A 156 14.63 -29.69 -23.91
CA ASN A 156 15.12 -30.42 -25.06
C ASN A 156 16.53 -30.90 -24.78
N ASN A 157 16.66 -32.20 -24.50
CA ASN A 157 17.92 -32.85 -24.23
C ASN A 157 18.21 -33.81 -25.40
N MET A 158 19.30 -33.56 -26.10
CA MET A 158 19.68 -34.39 -27.24
C MET A 158 20.27 -35.75 -26.84
N PHE A 159 20.71 -35.88 -25.56
CA PHE A 159 21.26 -37.13 -25.01
C PHE A 159 20.72 -37.38 -23.60
N MET A 160 20.41 -38.68 -23.29
CA MET A 160 19.77 -39.09 -22.04
C MET A 160 20.62 -38.90 -20.76
N PHE A 161 21.89 -38.50 -20.85
CA PHE A 161 22.80 -38.45 -19.72
C PHE A 161 22.96 -37.08 -19.08
N ASP A 162 22.31 -36.08 -19.62
CA ASP A 162 22.61 -34.69 -19.26
C ASP A 162 21.32 -33.92 -18.92
N GLN A 163 20.63 -34.38 -17.87
CA GLN A 163 19.45 -33.68 -17.35
C GLN A 163 19.89 -32.46 -16.50
N PHE A 164 19.06 -31.40 -16.51
CA PHE A 164 19.27 -30.30 -15.55
C PHE A 164 19.15 -30.84 -14.13
N SER A 165 20.19 -30.62 -13.35
CA SER A 165 20.20 -31.02 -11.95
C SER A 165 19.32 -30.09 -11.11
N PRO A 166 18.82 -30.51 -9.94
CA PRO A 166 18.16 -29.62 -8.99
C PRO A 166 18.97 -28.36 -8.65
N SER A 167 20.30 -28.47 -8.60
CA SER A 167 21.20 -27.32 -8.38
C SER A 167 21.18 -26.33 -9.54
N ASP A 168 21.11 -26.80 -10.80
CA ASP A 168 20.98 -25.93 -11.96
C ASP A 168 19.68 -25.16 -11.90
N THR A 169 18.59 -25.82 -11.56
CA THR A 169 17.28 -25.19 -11.42
C THR A 169 17.27 -24.11 -10.33
N GLN A 170 17.96 -24.32 -9.21
CA GLN A 170 18.10 -23.32 -8.16
C GLN A 170 18.89 -22.09 -8.64
N ILE A 171 20.01 -22.31 -9.34
CA ILE A 171 20.82 -21.23 -9.90
C ILE A 171 20.00 -20.40 -10.89
N LEU A 172 19.26 -21.07 -11.78
CA LEU A 172 18.41 -20.44 -12.78
C LEU A 172 17.26 -19.65 -12.14
N SER A 173 16.66 -20.20 -11.10
CA SER A 173 15.62 -19.52 -10.34
C SER A 173 16.16 -18.25 -9.67
N ALA A 174 17.34 -18.31 -9.05
CA ALA A 174 17.99 -17.15 -8.44
C ALA A 174 18.33 -16.06 -9.47
N GLN A 175 18.84 -16.47 -10.64
CA GLN A 175 19.12 -15.54 -11.75
C GLN A 175 17.82 -14.89 -12.28
N ALA A 176 16.77 -15.68 -12.47
CA ALA A 176 15.48 -15.19 -12.88
C ALA A 176 14.91 -14.17 -11.88
N GLN A 177 14.98 -14.48 -10.58
CA GLN A 177 14.56 -13.57 -9.51
C GLN A 177 15.31 -12.24 -9.57
N GLN A 178 16.65 -12.27 -9.73
CA GLN A 178 17.44 -11.05 -9.85
C GLN A 178 17.04 -10.22 -11.07
N ASN A 179 16.77 -10.87 -12.19
CA ASN A 179 16.31 -10.18 -13.41
C ASN A 179 14.92 -9.54 -13.20
N VAL A 180 14.02 -10.22 -12.51
CA VAL A 180 12.68 -9.69 -12.17
C VAL A 180 12.79 -8.52 -11.21
N VAL A 181 13.62 -8.60 -10.17
CA VAL A 181 13.91 -7.47 -9.26
C VAL A 181 14.38 -6.26 -10.05
N ASN A 182 15.32 -6.45 -10.97
CA ASN A 182 15.84 -5.38 -11.82
C ASN A 182 14.76 -4.81 -12.78
N ALA A 183 13.90 -5.67 -13.33
CA ALA A 183 12.82 -5.26 -14.21
C ALA A 183 11.76 -4.45 -13.46
N ILE A 184 11.33 -4.92 -12.28
CA ILE A 184 10.41 -4.19 -11.40
C ILE A 184 11.03 -2.87 -10.97
N GLY A 185 12.29 -2.86 -10.52
CA GLY A 185 13.00 -1.67 -10.05
C GLY A 185 13.14 -0.57 -11.09
N LYS A 186 13.14 -0.93 -12.38
CA LYS A 186 13.17 0.02 -13.51
C LYS A 186 11.78 0.46 -13.99
N ASN A 187 10.72 -0.15 -13.47
CA ASN A 187 9.35 0.15 -13.92
C ASN A 187 8.75 1.30 -13.12
N ASN A 188 9.04 2.52 -13.56
CA ASN A 188 8.54 3.75 -12.92
C ASN A 188 7.01 3.78 -12.78
N LYS A 189 6.25 3.12 -13.66
CA LYS A 189 4.79 3.09 -13.58
C LYS A 189 4.35 2.38 -12.28
N LEU A 190 4.92 1.22 -11.96
CA LEU A 190 4.57 0.48 -10.74
C LEU A 190 4.82 1.31 -9.48
N PHE A 191 5.93 2.05 -9.42
CA PHE A 191 6.25 2.92 -8.27
C PHE A 191 5.34 4.15 -8.20
N ASN A 192 4.91 4.68 -9.35
CA ASN A 192 3.94 5.78 -9.37
C ASN A 192 2.55 5.29 -8.92
N ASP A 193 2.11 4.12 -9.39
CA ASP A 193 0.84 3.51 -8.96
C ASP A 193 0.87 3.23 -7.44
N ALA A 194 1.99 2.69 -6.94
CA ALA A 194 2.19 2.48 -5.50
C ALA A 194 2.18 3.80 -4.70
N MET A 195 2.72 4.89 -5.25
CA MET A 195 2.66 6.22 -4.62
C MET A 195 1.23 6.73 -4.52
N VAL A 196 0.44 6.59 -5.58
CA VAL A 196 -0.98 7.01 -5.59
C VAL A 196 -1.75 6.24 -4.52
N ASN A 197 -1.64 4.91 -4.49
CA ASN A 197 -2.31 4.07 -3.50
C ASN A 197 -1.88 4.45 -2.06
N LEU A 198 -0.57 4.72 -1.84
CA LEU A 198 -0.07 5.16 -0.55
C LEU A 198 -0.70 6.49 -0.11
N GLN A 199 -0.87 7.44 -1.04
CA GLN A 199 -1.52 8.71 -0.76
C GLN A 199 -2.99 8.51 -0.36
N GLU A 200 -3.72 7.63 -1.06
CA GLU A 200 -5.11 7.30 -0.76
C GLU A 200 -5.23 6.65 0.63
N ASP A 201 -4.35 5.71 0.98
CA ASP A 201 -4.34 5.06 2.29
C ASP A 201 -4.06 6.06 3.42
N ILE A 202 -3.09 6.97 3.21
CA ILE A 202 -2.76 8.02 4.18
C ILE A 202 -3.91 9.03 4.31
N GLU A 203 -4.54 9.42 3.20
CA GLU A 203 -5.70 10.31 3.24
C GLU A 203 -6.85 9.68 4.02
N GLY A 204 -7.14 8.40 3.79
CA GLY A 204 -8.12 7.64 4.57
C GLY A 204 -7.81 7.65 6.06
N LEU A 205 -6.54 7.45 6.44
CA LEU A 205 -6.11 7.54 7.84
C LEU A 205 -6.32 8.94 8.40
N VAL A 206 -5.91 9.97 7.69
CA VAL A 206 -6.04 11.39 8.10
C VAL A 206 -7.51 11.77 8.30
N ILE A 207 -8.38 11.36 7.37
CA ILE A 207 -9.83 11.59 7.48
C ILE A 207 -10.40 10.83 8.70
N SER A 208 -9.95 9.61 8.97
CA SER A 208 -10.40 8.82 10.12
C SER A 208 -10.04 9.46 11.47
N LEU A 209 -8.98 10.28 11.50
CA LEU A 209 -8.57 11.06 12.66
C LEU A 209 -9.36 12.37 12.83
N GLY A 210 -10.30 12.68 11.92
CA GLY A 210 -11.20 13.83 11.99
C GLY A 210 -10.75 15.05 11.20
N TYR A 211 -9.71 14.93 10.37
CA TYR A 211 -9.29 15.97 9.44
C TYR A 211 -10.12 15.90 8.15
N GLU A 212 -10.20 17.02 7.44
CA GLU A 212 -11.03 17.10 6.24
C GLU A 212 -10.35 16.49 5.01
N LYS A 213 -9.02 16.65 4.93
CA LYS A 213 -8.25 16.34 3.72
C LYS A 213 -6.75 16.21 4.01
N ALA A 214 -6.05 15.44 3.18
CA ALA A 214 -4.60 15.47 3.10
C ALA A 214 -4.14 16.10 1.77
N VAL A 215 -3.07 16.89 1.83
CA VAL A 215 -2.37 17.46 0.66
C VAL A 215 -0.94 16.93 0.68
N PHE A 216 -0.53 16.29 -0.39
CA PHE A 216 0.74 15.61 -0.46
C PHE A 216 1.77 16.38 -1.28
N ASN A 217 2.98 16.45 -0.75
CA ASN A 217 4.16 16.89 -1.44
C ASN A 217 5.14 15.71 -1.53
N VAL A 218 5.44 15.27 -2.74
CA VAL A 218 6.38 14.17 -3.00
C VAL A 218 7.77 14.76 -3.20
N ILE A 219 8.72 14.40 -2.32
CA ILE A 219 10.08 14.92 -2.26
C ILE A 219 11.15 13.86 -2.50
#